data_b4177dabbc1a2d1ae1c861959eb5013a
#
_entry.id   b4177dabbc1a2d1ae1c861959eb5013a
#
_cell.length_a   1.000
_cell.length_b   1.000
_cell.length_c   1.000
_cell.angle_alpha   90.00
_cell.angle_beta   90.00
_cell.angle_gamma   90.00
#
_symmetry.space_group_name_H-M   'P 1'
#
loop_
_entity.id
_entity.type
_entity.pdbx_description
1 polymer ?
#
loop_
_entity_poly.entity_id
_entity_poly.type
_entity_poly.pdbx_seq_one_letter_code
_entity_poly.pdbx_strand_id
1 'polypeptide(L)'
;KLIHPKALALAGDGTPFVTSARERKHRVCDCPSKGINDCSCHRYFSQPDCDIGWDSSRSCFYHGYDLYMLVASDSESDLPVFPLLNPASRHDSHGFLHAFFRMKSFLPEFNISKLLLDSAHDAMPIYKYCKQNGIIPFIDLNEKRGVKVKYKDDFTIGKDGVPVCKEGRRMNHDGSEPSKNRIKFRCPLASRKYGCSCEHPCSDSKYGRTVHLATKDNPRLINIPPRDSREWKTEFNARTSAERSNKREKYDFLLENGRHRSTKMWYCRLYHILMLQHLDAWDLPFESTLAKLILNVA
;
A
#
# COMPACT_ATOMS: atom_id res chain seq x y z
N LYS A 1 -11.04 16.23 -10.28
CA LYS A 1 -11.91 15.10 -9.91
C LYS A 1 -11.65 14.70 -8.48
N LEU A 2 -12.64 14.83 -7.58
CA LEU A 2 -12.41 14.61 -6.15
C LEU A 2 -12.26 13.11 -5.82
N ILE A 3 -13.31 12.46 -5.39
CA ILE A 3 -13.31 11.02 -5.05
C ILE A 3 -14.43 10.34 -5.82
N HIS A 4 -14.16 9.11 -6.30
CA HIS A 4 -15.15 8.25 -6.93
C HIS A 4 -15.60 7.14 -5.99
N PRO A 5 -16.71 7.31 -5.26
CA PRO A 5 -17.12 6.31 -4.26
C PRO A 5 -17.49 4.96 -4.89
N LYS A 6 -17.93 4.93 -6.16
CA LYS A 6 -18.36 3.69 -6.84
C LYS A 6 -17.22 2.87 -7.45
N ALA A 7 -16.02 3.43 -7.60
CA ALA A 7 -14.88 2.76 -8.24
C ALA A 7 -13.55 3.34 -7.71
N LEU A 8 -13.39 3.34 -6.38
CA LEU A 8 -12.26 3.96 -5.70
C LEU A 8 -10.96 3.16 -5.94
N ALA A 9 -9.92 3.86 -6.39
CA ALA A 9 -8.56 3.36 -6.33
C ALA A 9 -7.94 3.84 -5.00
N LEU A 10 -7.65 2.90 -4.11
CA LEU A 10 -7.24 3.18 -2.74
C LEU A 10 -5.75 2.88 -2.55
N ALA A 11 -4.97 3.88 -2.19
CA ALA A 11 -3.59 3.70 -1.72
C ALA A 11 -3.55 3.70 -0.19
N GLY A 12 -2.59 2.98 0.38
CA GLY A 12 -2.39 2.94 1.83
C GLY A 12 -0.91 2.98 2.18
N ASP A 13 -0.57 3.77 3.20
CA ASP A 13 0.79 3.91 3.69
C ASP A 13 0.82 4.27 5.17
N GLY A 14 1.80 3.72 5.90
CA GLY A 14 2.09 4.05 7.29
C GLY A 14 3.18 5.12 7.37
N THR A 15 3.04 6.05 8.29
CA THR A 15 4.08 7.05 8.54
C THR A 15 4.30 7.27 10.04
N PRO A 16 5.57 7.38 10.50
CA PRO A 16 5.86 7.75 11.88
C PRO A 16 5.14 9.03 12.27
N PHE A 17 4.44 9.01 13.37
CA PHE A 17 3.75 10.17 13.92
C PHE A 17 4.30 10.49 15.31
N VAL A 18 5.23 11.45 15.34
CA VAL A 18 5.96 11.82 16.54
C VAL A 18 5.09 12.69 17.44
N THR A 19 5.07 12.35 18.72
CA THR A 19 4.33 13.11 19.73
C THR A 19 5.26 13.60 20.84
N SER A 20 4.73 14.44 21.74
CA SER A 20 5.43 14.85 22.96
C SER A 20 5.36 13.80 24.09
N ALA A 21 4.90 12.59 23.79
CA ALA A 21 4.87 11.51 24.76
C ALA A 21 6.27 11.17 25.25
N ARG A 22 6.39 10.87 26.53
CA ARG A 22 7.65 10.46 27.15
C ARG A 22 7.42 9.23 28.01
N GLU A 23 8.37 8.33 28.01
CA GLU A 23 8.36 7.19 28.92
C GLU A 23 8.44 7.66 30.37
N ARG A 24 7.61 7.08 31.23
CA ARG A 24 7.68 7.30 32.69
C ARG A 24 8.72 6.38 33.31
N LYS A 25 9.39 6.87 34.34
CA LYS A 25 10.24 6.04 35.21
C LYS A 25 9.40 4.98 35.94
N HIS A 26 8.15 5.28 36.27
CA HIS A 26 7.23 4.38 36.96
C HIS A 26 6.09 3.92 36.05
N ARG A 27 5.69 2.67 36.17
CA ARG A 27 4.58 2.09 35.43
C ARG A 27 3.26 2.79 35.80
N VAL A 28 2.40 2.99 34.82
CA VAL A 28 1.04 3.57 35.02
C VAL A 28 0.04 2.43 35.08
N CYS A 29 0.26 1.46 35.94
CA CYS A 29 -0.63 0.32 36.12
C CYS A 29 -0.70 -0.07 37.60
N ASP A 30 -1.71 -0.83 37.95
CA ASP A 30 -1.91 -1.40 39.27
C ASP A 30 -1.30 -2.79 39.45
N CYS A 31 -0.51 -3.25 38.48
CA CYS A 31 0.15 -4.55 38.52
C CYS A 31 1.03 -4.75 39.77
N PRO A 32 1.84 -3.77 40.23
CA PRO A 32 2.61 -3.93 41.45
C PRO A 32 1.78 -4.16 42.69
N SER A 33 0.60 -3.52 42.77
CA SER A 33 -0.33 -3.72 43.90
C SER A 33 -0.99 -5.12 43.89
N LYS A 34 -0.98 -5.79 42.73
CA LYS A 34 -1.43 -7.17 42.54
C LYS A 34 -0.29 -8.19 42.61
N GLY A 35 0.92 -7.78 43.03
CA GLY A 35 2.09 -8.63 43.12
C GLY A 35 2.79 -8.98 41.78
N ILE A 36 2.34 -8.36 40.69
CA ILE A 36 2.91 -8.56 39.34
C ILE A 36 3.99 -7.51 39.10
N ASN A 37 5.26 -7.89 39.32
CA ASN A 37 6.39 -6.96 39.18
C ASN A 37 6.94 -6.86 37.74
N ASP A 38 6.66 -7.85 36.92
CA ASP A 38 7.15 -7.96 35.53
C ASP A 38 6.04 -7.95 34.52
N CYS A 39 5.33 -6.81 34.44
CA CYS A 39 4.24 -6.62 33.50
C CYS A 39 4.69 -5.87 32.24
N SER A 40 4.01 -6.15 31.12
CA SER A 40 4.19 -5.46 29.84
C SER A 40 3.34 -4.20 29.68
N CYS A 41 2.77 -3.65 30.76
CA CYS A 41 1.94 -2.47 30.71
C CYS A 41 2.73 -1.24 30.27
N HIS A 42 2.07 -0.38 29.47
CA HIS A 42 2.66 0.86 28.97
C HIS A 42 3.12 1.79 30.09
N ARG A 43 4.21 2.48 29.86
CA ARG A 43 4.83 3.44 30.78
C ARG A 43 4.66 4.90 30.36
N TYR A 44 3.87 5.15 29.32
CA TYR A 44 3.73 6.49 28.78
C TYR A 44 2.74 7.32 29.57
N PHE A 45 3.13 8.55 29.83
CA PHE A 45 2.28 9.50 30.52
C PHE A 45 1.32 10.15 29.52
N SER A 46 0.05 10.26 29.85
CA SER A 46 -1.00 10.94 29.09
C SER A 46 -1.40 10.34 27.72
N GLN A 47 -0.62 9.41 27.19
CA GLN A 47 -0.90 8.75 25.90
C GLN A 47 -0.63 7.23 26.03
N PRO A 48 -1.49 6.50 26.76
CA PRO A 48 -1.26 5.09 27.09
C PRO A 48 -1.27 4.16 25.88
N ASP A 49 -1.85 4.59 24.78
CA ASP A 49 -1.97 3.87 23.51
C ASP A 49 -0.88 4.24 22.49
N CYS A 50 0.04 5.15 22.81
CA CYS A 50 1.25 5.35 22.01
C CYS A 50 2.36 4.35 22.41
N ASP A 51 3.39 4.23 21.56
CA ASP A 51 4.51 3.32 21.80
C ASP A 51 5.80 3.87 21.21
N ILE A 52 6.88 3.09 21.32
CA ILE A 52 8.17 3.35 20.65
C ILE A 52 8.11 2.72 19.26
N GLY A 53 8.41 3.51 18.24
CA GLY A 53 8.60 3.07 16.87
C GLY A 53 10.01 3.38 16.35
N TRP A 54 10.35 2.78 15.22
CA TRP A 54 11.58 3.07 14.49
C TRP A 54 11.26 3.87 13.24
N ASP A 55 11.82 5.07 13.14
CA ASP A 55 11.76 5.87 11.92
C ASP A 55 12.96 5.55 11.03
N SER A 56 12.72 4.81 9.96
CA SER A 56 13.77 4.41 9.01
C SER A 56 14.34 5.58 8.22
N SER A 57 13.54 6.62 7.98
CA SER A 57 13.97 7.80 7.23
C SER A 57 14.95 8.67 8.02
N ARG A 58 14.76 8.74 9.33
CA ARG A 58 15.62 9.50 10.27
C ARG A 58 16.63 8.63 10.99
N SER A 59 16.56 7.30 10.84
CA SER A 59 17.38 6.31 11.53
C SER A 59 17.39 6.50 13.05
N CYS A 60 16.23 6.75 13.65
CA CYS A 60 16.08 6.96 15.09
C CYS A 60 14.78 6.36 15.64
N PHE A 61 14.77 6.10 16.94
CA PHE A 61 13.56 5.76 17.67
C PHE A 61 12.74 7.01 17.96
N TYR A 62 11.41 6.88 17.93
CA TYR A 62 10.48 7.93 18.30
C TYR A 62 9.39 7.42 19.22
N HIS A 63 8.75 8.33 19.95
CA HIS A 63 7.59 8.05 20.78
C HIS A 63 6.33 8.62 20.13
N GLY A 64 5.32 7.80 19.94
CA GLY A 64 4.09 8.26 19.33
C GLY A 64 3.26 7.14 18.72
N TYR A 65 2.76 7.42 17.53
CA TYR A 65 1.90 6.54 16.77
C TYR A 65 2.52 6.22 15.41
N ASP A 66 2.06 5.16 14.81
CA ASP A 66 2.09 4.96 13.37
C ASP A 66 0.77 5.48 12.80
N LEU A 67 0.82 6.54 12.00
CA LEU A 67 -0.34 7.06 11.28
C LEU A 67 -0.50 6.28 9.99
N TYR A 68 -1.48 5.39 9.95
CA TYR A 68 -1.84 4.71 8.72
C TYR A 68 -2.90 5.51 7.97
N MET A 69 -2.60 5.92 6.74
CA MET A 69 -3.50 6.72 5.91
C MET A 69 -3.97 5.94 4.70
N LEU A 70 -5.29 5.95 4.48
CA LEU A 70 -5.91 5.49 3.24
C LEU A 70 -6.26 6.71 2.39
N VAL A 71 -5.84 6.71 1.13
CA VAL A 71 -5.90 7.85 0.22
C VAL A 71 -6.55 7.44 -1.10
N ALA A 72 -7.38 8.31 -1.67
CA ALA A 72 -7.93 8.15 -3.01
C ALA A 72 -6.83 8.46 -4.05
N SER A 73 -6.20 7.43 -4.59
CA SER A 73 -5.07 7.57 -5.50
C SER A 73 -5.45 8.02 -6.91
N ASP A 74 -6.72 7.98 -7.25
CA ASP A 74 -7.31 8.51 -8.49
C ASP A 74 -7.83 9.95 -8.35
N SER A 75 -7.69 10.57 -7.19
CA SER A 75 -7.93 11.99 -6.96
C SER A 75 -6.76 12.82 -7.46
N GLU A 76 -7.03 13.91 -8.16
CA GLU A 76 -6.01 14.89 -8.59
C GLU A 76 -5.31 15.58 -7.42
N SER A 77 -5.92 15.57 -6.25
CA SER A 77 -5.44 16.23 -5.03
C SER A 77 -4.94 15.27 -3.96
N ASP A 78 -4.75 13.98 -4.28
CA ASP A 78 -4.30 12.95 -3.32
C ASP A 78 -5.12 12.98 -2.01
N LEU A 79 -6.44 12.92 -2.13
CA LEU A 79 -7.33 13.16 -1.00
C LEU A 79 -7.34 12.02 0.01
N PRO A 80 -7.09 12.32 1.31
CA PRO A 80 -7.18 11.32 2.37
C PRO A 80 -8.63 10.85 2.55
N VAL A 81 -8.81 9.53 2.71
CA VAL A 81 -10.13 8.90 2.88
C VAL A 81 -10.33 8.47 4.32
N PHE A 82 -9.32 7.85 4.93
CA PHE A 82 -9.46 7.33 6.28
C PHE A 82 -8.11 7.24 7.01
N PRO A 83 -7.97 7.93 8.15
CA PRO A 83 -6.79 7.86 9.00
C PRO A 83 -6.97 6.83 10.12
N LEU A 84 -5.87 6.21 10.54
CA LEU A 84 -5.83 5.40 11.75
C LEU A 84 -4.52 5.62 12.51
N LEU A 85 -4.61 6.00 13.78
CA LEU A 85 -3.47 6.04 14.69
C LEU A 85 -3.31 4.67 15.35
N ASN A 86 -2.21 4.00 15.05
CA ASN A 86 -1.79 2.77 15.71
C ASN A 86 -0.66 3.08 16.69
N PRO A 87 -0.41 2.24 17.74
CA PRO A 87 0.84 2.32 18.48
C PRO A 87 2.04 2.23 17.55
N ALA A 88 3.08 3.05 17.76
CA ALA A 88 4.23 3.17 16.87
C ALA A 88 4.99 1.84 16.62
N SER A 89 4.83 0.86 17.50
CA SER A 89 5.40 -0.50 17.36
C SER A 89 4.65 -1.40 16.37
N ARG A 90 3.49 -0.97 15.86
CA ARG A 90 2.67 -1.78 14.95
C ARG A 90 3.24 -1.78 13.53
N HIS A 91 3.20 -2.95 12.93
CA HIS A 91 3.61 -3.14 11.54
C HIS A 91 2.52 -2.66 10.58
N ASP A 92 2.89 -2.03 9.47
CA ASP A 92 2.00 -1.40 8.47
C ASP A 92 0.90 -2.34 7.96
N SER A 93 1.21 -3.63 7.75
CA SER A 93 0.20 -4.60 7.33
C SER A 93 -0.95 -4.79 8.34
N HIS A 94 -0.69 -4.62 9.64
CA HIS A 94 -1.74 -4.63 10.66
C HIS A 94 -2.50 -3.29 10.65
N GLY A 95 -1.77 -2.18 10.52
CA GLY A 95 -2.34 -0.85 10.37
C GLY A 95 -3.32 -0.79 9.20
N PHE A 96 -2.91 -1.32 8.05
CA PHE A 96 -3.75 -1.45 6.87
C PHE A 96 -5.07 -2.19 7.15
N LEU A 97 -4.98 -3.39 7.69
CA LEU A 97 -6.19 -4.19 7.93
C LEU A 97 -7.18 -3.48 8.85
N HIS A 98 -6.70 -2.87 9.94
CA HIS A 98 -7.55 -2.11 10.85
C HIS A 98 -8.17 -0.88 10.18
N ALA A 99 -7.36 -0.08 9.47
CA ALA A 99 -7.84 1.11 8.77
C ALA A 99 -8.88 0.74 7.69
N PHE A 100 -8.58 -0.29 6.91
CA PHE A 100 -9.41 -0.74 5.81
C PHE A 100 -10.78 -1.25 6.27
N PHE A 101 -10.83 -2.12 7.27
CA PHE A 101 -12.10 -2.65 7.78
C PHE A 101 -12.91 -1.58 8.53
N ARG A 102 -12.26 -0.69 9.26
CA ARG A 102 -12.95 0.45 9.88
C ARG A 102 -13.50 1.41 8.84
N MET A 103 -12.72 1.76 7.82
CA MET A 103 -13.19 2.56 6.69
C MET A 103 -14.45 1.94 6.07
N LYS A 104 -14.41 0.64 5.76
CA LYS A 104 -15.58 -0.08 5.19
C LYS A 104 -16.80 -0.06 6.10
N SER A 105 -16.61 -0.03 7.41
CA SER A 105 -17.70 0.08 8.39
C SER A 105 -18.31 1.48 8.42
N PHE A 106 -17.51 2.54 8.29
CA PHE A 106 -17.97 3.93 8.32
C PHE A 106 -18.45 4.44 6.96
N LEU A 107 -17.89 3.92 5.87
CA LEU A 107 -18.15 4.33 4.49
C LEU A 107 -18.51 3.08 3.65
N PRO A 108 -19.63 2.42 3.98
CA PRO A 108 -20.03 1.17 3.31
C PRO A 108 -20.35 1.37 1.81
N GLU A 109 -20.71 2.58 1.40
CA GLU A 109 -21.00 2.98 0.02
C GLU A 109 -19.74 3.03 -0.87
N PHE A 110 -18.55 3.07 -0.28
CA PHE A 110 -17.30 3.10 -1.05
C PHE A 110 -16.98 1.73 -1.62
N ASN A 111 -17.07 1.63 -2.94
CA ASN A 111 -16.67 0.44 -3.67
C ASN A 111 -15.23 0.57 -4.17
N ILE A 112 -14.36 -0.29 -3.66
CA ILE A 112 -12.93 -0.27 -3.98
C ILE A 112 -12.70 -1.13 -5.21
N SER A 113 -12.14 -0.54 -6.25
CA SER A 113 -11.80 -1.23 -7.51
C SER A 113 -10.34 -1.65 -7.56
N LYS A 114 -9.44 -0.84 -7.00
CA LYS A 114 -7.99 -1.05 -6.99
C LYS A 114 -7.43 -0.81 -5.59
N LEU A 115 -6.41 -1.58 -5.23
CA LEU A 115 -5.70 -1.44 -3.97
C LEU A 115 -4.19 -1.37 -4.24
N LEU A 116 -3.59 -0.25 -3.87
CA LEU A 116 -2.19 0.10 -4.14
C LEU A 116 -1.40 0.14 -2.83
N LEU A 117 -0.53 -0.83 -2.62
CA LEU A 117 0.23 -0.97 -1.38
C LEU A 117 1.70 -1.30 -1.66
N ASP A 118 2.57 -0.98 -0.72
CA ASP A 118 3.97 -1.33 -0.78
C ASP A 118 4.24 -2.81 -0.42
N SER A 119 5.50 -3.22 -0.46
CA SER A 119 5.94 -4.58 -0.17
C SER A 119 5.76 -5.01 1.29
N ALA A 120 5.55 -4.10 2.24
CA ALA A 120 5.23 -4.45 3.62
C ALA A 120 3.89 -5.17 3.74
N HIS A 121 2.99 -4.91 2.79
CA HIS A 121 1.65 -5.49 2.71
C HIS A 121 1.58 -6.78 1.88
N ASP A 122 2.70 -7.28 1.37
CA ASP A 122 2.77 -8.50 0.56
C ASP A 122 2.43 -9.75 1.38
N ALA A 123 1.14 -9.98 1.58
CA ALA A 123 0.62 -11.09 2.37
C ALA A 123 -0.54 -11.80 1.66
N MET A 124 -0.46 -13.14 1.58
CA MET A 124 -1.45 -13.97 0.89
C MET A 124 -2.91 -13.68 1.29
N PRO A 125 -3.26 -13.41 2.56
CA PRO A 125 -4.62 -13.07 2.94
C PRO A 125 -5.16 -11.83 2.23
N ILE A 126 -4.34 -10.79 2.01
CA ILE A 126 -4.74 -9.56 1.30
C ILE A 126 -5.11 -9.88 -0.15
N TYR A 127 -4.28 -10.66 -0.86
CA TYR A 127 -4.59 -11.07 -2.24
C TYR A 127 -5.85 -11.93 -2.34
N LYS A 128 -6.06 -12.84 -1.39
CA LYS A 128 -7.28 -13.66 -1.33
C LYS A 128 -8.52 -12.79 -1.12
N TYR A 129 -8.44 -11.83 -0.20
CA TYR A 129 -9.53 -10.89 0.04
C TYR A 129 -9.83 -10.04 -1.19
N CYS A 130 -8.81 -9.47 -1.83
CA CYS A 130 -8.97 -8.70 -3.08
C CYS A 130 -9.68 -9.53 -4.15
N LYS A 131 -9.24 -10.77 -4.35
CA LYS A 131 -9.85 -11.67 -5.32
C LYS A 131 -11.32 -11.98 -5.03
N GLN A 132 -11.66 -12.22 -3.76
CA GLN A 132 -13.03 -12.51 -3.35
C GLN A 132 -13.98 -11.33 -3.54
N ASN A 133 -13.46 -10.11 -3.45
CA ASN A 133 -14.22 -8.86 -3.55
C ASN A 133 -14.07 -8.13 -4.89
N GLY A 134 -13.45 -8.76 -5.90
CA GLY A 134 -13.27 -8.15 -7.21
C GLY A 134 -12.31 -6.95 -7.25
N ILE A 135 -11.44 -6.81 -6.24
CA ILE A 135 -10.47 -5.74 -6.13
C ILE A 135 -9.18 -6.15 -6.85
N ILE A 136 -8.62 -5.26 -7.67
CA ILE A 136 -7.35 -5.50 -8.35
C ILE A 136 -6.21 -5.04 -7.42
N PRO A 137 -5.34 -5.96 -6.94
CA PRO A 137 -4.23 -5.59 -6.07
C PRO A 137 -3.00 -5.16 -6.88
N PHE A 138 -2.51 -3.97 -6.60
CA PHE A 138 -1.22 -3.46 -7.05
C PHE A 138 -0.29 -3.40 -5.83
N ILE A 139 0.32 -4.53 -5.49
CA ILE A 139 1.17 -4.70 -4.31
C ILE A 139 2.54 -5.17 -4.77
N ASP A 140 3.60 -4.49 -4.32
CA ASP A 140 4.97 -4.92 -4.60
C ASP A 140 5.31 -6.18 -3.79
N LEU A 141 6.21 -7.00 -4.33
CA LEU A 141 6.60 -8.25 -3.69
C LEU A 141 7.72 -8.05 -2.67
N ASN A 142 7.53 -8.61 -1.50
CA ASN A 142 8.57 -8.66 -0.48
C ASN A 142 9.54 -9.82 -0.78
N GLU A 143 10.77 -9.49 -1.12
CA GLU A 143 11.81 -10.48 -1.48
C GLU A 143 12.12 -11.45 -0.35
N LYS A 144 11.99 -11.02 0.92
CA LYS A 144 12.22 -11.89 2.11
C LYS A 144 11.18 -13.00 2.26
N ARG A 145 10.02 -12.89 1.59
CA ARG A 145 8.91 -13.86 1.69
C ARG A 145 8.91 -14.92 0.58
N GLY A 146 10.05 -15.19 -0.04
CA GLY A 146 10.18 -16.20 -1.07
C GLY A 146 9.57 -15.75 -2.40
N VAL A 147 10.40 -15.19 -3.25
CA VAL A 147 10.00 -14.60 -4.54
C VAL A 147 10.23 -15.58 -5.69
N LYS A 148 11.16 -16.53 -5.52
CA LYS A 148 11.37 -17.60 -6.49
C LYS A 148 10.55 -18.81 -6.07
N VAL A 149 9.44 -19.05 -6.75
CA VAL A 149 8.61 -20.23 -6.51
C VAL A 149 8.77 -21.17 -7.68
N LYS A 150 9.16 -22.42 -7.40
CA LYS A 150 9.11 -23.50 -8.40
C LYS A 150 7.64 -23.72 -8.78
N TYR A 151 7.33 -23.52 -10.05
CA TYR A 151 5.99 -23.66 -10.57
C TYR A 151 6.00 -24.73 -11.67
N LYS A 152 5.49 -25.91 -11.37
CA LYS A 152 5.66 -27.12 -12.19
C LYS A 152 7.15 -27.47 -12.38
N ASP A 153 7.42 -28.55 -13.07
CA ASP A 153 8.80 -29.09 -13.14
C ASP A 153 9.74 -28.32 -14.06
N ASP A 154 9.19 -27.46 -14.93
CA ASP A 154 9.92 -26.89 -16.07
C ASP A 154 10.28 -25.42 -15.93
N PHE A 155 9.75 -24.67 -14.96
CA PHE A 155 10.03 -23.24 -14.81
C PHE A 155 9.78 -22.72 -13.38
N THR A 156 10.40 -21.59 -13.08
CA THR A 156 10.19 -20.85 -11.83
C THR A 156 9.49 -19.53 -12.16
N ILE A 157 8.80 -18.95 -11.18
CA ILE A 157 8.22 -17.60 -11.29
C ILE A 157 9.15 -16.63 -10.56
N GLY A 158 9.57 -15.57 -11.26
CA GLY A 158 10.38 -14.49 -10.69
C GLY A 158 9.53 -13.50 -9.87
N LYS A 159 10.20 -12.54 -9.24
CA LYS A 159 9.56 -11.50 -8.41
C LYS A 159 8.57 -10.59 -9.17
N ASP A 160 8.75 -10.47 -10.44
CA ASP A 160 7.88 -9.72 -11.36
C ASP A 160 6.69 -10.53 -11.88
N GLY A 161 6.55 -11.78 -11.42
CA GLY A 161 5.51 -12.70 -11.87
C GLY A 161 5.78 -13.32 -13.24
N VAL A 162 6.97 -13.07 -13.82
CA VAL A 162 7.35 -13.61 -15.12
C VAL A 162 7.98 -15.00 -14.95
N PRO A 163 7.55 -16.00 -15.73
CA PRO A 163 8.17 -17.32 -15.71
C PRO A 163 9.62 -17.27 -16.24
N VAL A 164 10.47 -18.03 -15.58
CA VAL A 164 11.87 -18.28 -15.99
C VAL A 164 12.01 -19.75 -16.31
N CYS A 165 12.43 -20.07 -17.53
CA CYS A 165 12.55 -21.46 -17.98
C CYS A 165 13.74 -22.16 -17.30
N LYS A 166 13.87 -23.48 -17.51
CA LYS A 166 14.98 -24.29 -16.95
C LYS A 166 16.38 -23.80 -17.32
N GLU A 167 16.50 -23.13 -18.46
CA GLU A 167 17.76 -22.52 -18.93
C GLU A 167 18.00 -21.10 -18.36
N GLY A 168 17.26 -20.69 -17.33
CA GLY A 168 17.42 -19.40 -16.67
C GLY A 168 16.94 -18.19 -17.47
N ARG A 169 16.20 -18.36 -18.56
CA ARG A 169 15.74 -17.25 -19.42
C ARG A 169 14.31 -16.83 -19.06
N ARG A 170 14.10 -15.52 -18.93
CA ARG A 170 12.77 -14.93 -18.75
C ARG A 170 11.93 -15.16 -20.01
N MET A 171 10.68 -15.56 -19.81
CA MET A 171 9.71 -15.72 -20.90
C MET A 171 9.09 -14.38 -21.27
N ASN A 172 8.72 -14.22 -22.53
CA ASN A 172 8.02 -13.02 -23.01
C ASN A 172 6.52 -13.12 -22.77
N HIS A 173 5.91 -12.03 -22.33
CA HIS A 173 4.46 -11.92 -22.23
C HIS A 173 3.84 -12.03 -23.64
N ASP A 174 2.86 -12.90 -23.80
CA ASP A 174 2.21 -13.22 -25.08
C ASP A 174 0.68 -13.10 -25.01
N GLY A 175 0.20 -12.19 -24.15
CA GLY A 175 -1.21 -11.86 -24.00
C GLY A 175 -1.80 -12.26 -22.65
N SER A 176 -2.96 -11.70 -22.37
CA SER A 176 -3.78 -12.02 -21.20
C SER A 176 -5.17 -12.44 -21.64
N GLU A 177 -5.75 -13.41 -20.95
CA GLU A 177 -7.13 -13.86 -21.12
C GLU A 177 -7.93 -13.52 -19.85
N PRO A 178 -8.45 -12.29 -19.71
CA PRO A 178 -9.14 -11.87 -18.48
C PRO A 178 -10.35 -12.73 -18.14
N SER A 179 -11.08 -13.19 -19.14
CA SER A 179 -12.24 -14.09 -18.97
C SER A 179 -11.89 -15.42 -18.31
N LYS A 180 -10.65 -15.89 -18.46
CA LYS A 180 -10.11 -17.09 -17.83
C LYS A 180 -9.18 -16.80 -16.67
N ASN A 181 -9.00 -15.51 -16.31
CA ASN A 181 -8.07 -15.06 -15.27
C ASN A 181 -6.67 -15.68 -15.42
N ARG A 182 -6.13 -15.68 -16.65
CA ARG A 182 -4.82 -16.25 -16.95
C ARG A 182 -4.00 -15.36 -17.87
N ILE A 183 -2.67 -15.47 -17.72
CA ILE A 183 -1.66 -14.78 -18.51
C ILE A 183 -0.91 -15.82 -19.31
N LYS A 184 -0.62 -15.53 -20.56
CA LYS A 184 0.17 -16.37 -21.45
C LYS A 184 1.57 -15.82 -21.60
N PHE A 185 2.55 -16.69 -21.44
CA PHE A 185 3.96 -16.38 -21.69
C PHE A 185 4.52 -17.35 -22.72
N ARG A 186 5.55 -16.90 -23.45
CA ARG A 186 6.19 -17.66 -24.49
C ARG A 186 7.72 -17.59 -24.36
N CYS A 187 8.37 -18.68 -24.82
CA CYS A 187 9.83 -18.76 -24.88
C CYS A 187 10.41 -17.58 -25.68
N PRO A 188 11.42 -16.85 -25.13
CA PRO A 188 12.03 -15.70 -25.80
C PRO A 188 12.87 -16.08 -27.05
N LEU A 189 13.36 -17.30 -27.08
CA LEU A 189 14.23 -17.78 -28.19
C LEU A 189 13.47 -18.46 -29.32
N ALA A 190 12.16 -18.62 -29.18
CA ALA A 190 11.36 -19.23 -30.24
C ALA A 190 10.90 -18.17 -31.25
N SER A 191 11.16 -18.39 -32.51
CA SER A 191 10.62 -17.60 -33.59
C SER A 191 9.71 -18.43 -34.47
N ARG A 192 8.67 -17.81 -35.03
CA ARG A 192 7.73 -18.49 -35.95
C ARG A 192 8.43 -19.07 -37.19
N LYS A 193 9.56 -18.46 -37.61
CA LYS A 193 10.26 -18.83 -38.80
C LYS A 193 11.28 -19.92 -38.55
N TYR A 194 12.04 -19.84 -37.45
CA TYR A 194 13.25 -20.67 -37.22
C TYR A 194 13.10 -21.65 -36.05
N GLY A 195 11.98 -21.66 -35.33
CA GLY A 195 11.80 -22.51 -34.14
C GLY A 195 12.58 -21.99 -32.93
N CYS A 196 12.95 -22.89 -32.02
CA CYS A 196 13.72 -22.58 -30.82
C CYS A 196 15.20 -22.68 -31.08
N SER A 197 15.99 -21.68 -30.62
CA SER A 197 17.46 -21.65 -30.74
C SER A 197 18.17 -22.10 -29.45
N CYS A 198 17.52 -22.78 -28.54
CA CYS A 198 18.13 -23.37 -27.34
C CYS A 198 18.95 -24.62 -27.71
N GLU A 199 20.06 -24.87 -27.00
CA GLU A 199 20.82 -26.14 -27.08
C GLU A 199 19.97 -27.32 -26.63
N HIS A 200 19.12 -27.11 -25.60
CA HIS A 200 18.19 -28.10 -25.08
C HIS A 200 16.74 -27.61 -25.21
N PRO A 201 16.10 -27.76 -26.40
CA PRO A 201 14.74 -27.30 -26.61
C PRO A 201 13.77 -27.97 -25.61
N CYS A 202 12.92 -27.15 -24.98
CA CYS A 202 11.89 -27.63 -24.06
C CYS A 202 10.53 -27.91 -24.74
N SER A 203 10.48 -27.79 -26.07
CA SER A 203 9.29 -28.06 -26.90
C SER A 203 9.71 -28.22 -28.35
N ASP A 204 9.10 -29.17 -29.04
CA ASP A 204 9.26 -29.41 -30.47
C ASP A 204 8.47 -28.42 -31.34
N SER A 205 7.67 -27.56 -30.68
CA SER A 205 6.85 -26.58 -31.37
C SER A 205 7.70 -25.46 -31.96
N LYS A 206 7.44 -25.08 -33.20
CA LYS A 206 8.03 -23.90 -33.86
C LYS A 206 7.78 -22.58 -33.08
N TYR A 207 6.73 -22.56 -32.24
CA TYR A 207 6.39 -21.43 -31.38
C TYR A 207 7.13 -21.47 -30.02
N GLY A 208 7.89 -22.54 -29.75
CA GLY A 208 8.54 -22.79 -28.48
C GLY A 208 7.56 -23.13 -27.36
N ARG A 209 8.08 -23.19 -26.14
CA ARG A 209 7.26 -23.46 -24.96
C ARG A 209 6.33 -22.28 -24.65
N THR A 210 5.06 -22.56 -24.49
CA THR A 210 4.07 -21.62 -23.96
C THR A 210 3.65 -22.04 -22.56
N VAL A 211 3.47 -21.04 -21.68
CA VAL A 211 3.05 -21.23 -20.29
C VAL A 211 1.86 -20.36 -20.02
N HIS A 212 0.82 -20.94 -19.44
CA HIS A 212 -0.35 -20.21 -18.98
C HIS A 212 -0.34 -20.19 -17.45
N LEU A 213 -0.28 -18.98 -16.88
CA LEU A 213 -0.35 -18.74 -15.45
C LEU A 213 -1.75 -18.26 -15.08
N ALA A 214 -2.43 -18.97 -14.20
CA ALA A 214 -3.73 -18.57 -13.71
C ALA A 214 -3.61 -17.89 -12.34
N THR A 215 -4.29 -16.77 -12.14
CA THR A 215 -4.30 -16.04 -10.85
C THR A 215 -4.83 -16.90 -9.70
N LYS A 216 -5.66 -17.90 -10.00
CA LYS A 216 -6.18 -18.85 -8.99
C LYS A 216 -5.10 -19.69 -8.35
N ASP A 217 -4.01 -19.98 -9.07
CA ASP A 217 -2.94 -20.86 -8.61
C ASP A 217 -2.07 -20.15 -7.57
N ASN A 218 -1.73 -18.91 -7.84
CA ASN A 218 -0.99 -18.06 -6.87
C ASN A 218 -1.33 -16.57 -7.10
N PRO A 219 -2.36 -16.03 -6.45
CA PRO A 219 -2.78 -14.64 -6.65
C PRO A 219 -1.74 -13.62 -6.17
N ARG A 220 -0.77 -14.04 -5.34
CA ARG A 220 0.35 -13.18 -4.92
C ARG A 220 1.36 -12.96 -6.05
N LEU A 221 1.73 -14.00 -6.77
CA LEU A 221 2.74 -13.91 -7.83
C LEU A 221 2.16 -13.59 -9.19
N ILE A 222 0.93 -14.05 -9.46
CA ILE A 222 0.29 -13.96 -10.77
C ILE A 222 -0.81 -12.91 -10.71
N ASN A 223 -0.53 -11.71 -11.22
CA ASN A 223 -1.47 -10.59 -11.26
C ASN A 223 -1.95 -10.31 -12.69
N ILE A 224 -3.13 -9.74 -12.81
CA ILE A 224 -3.66 -9.16 -14.03
C ILE A 224 -4.02 -7.71 -13.72
N PRO A 225 -3.38 -6.71 -14.40
CA PRO A 225 -2.30 -6.85 -15.39
C PRO A 225 -1.00 -7.42 -14.79
N PRO A 226 -0.10 -7.98 -15.62
CA PRO A 226 1.20 -8.52 -15.15
C PRO A 226 2.10 -7.43 -14.56
N ARG A 227 2.85 -7.74 -13.49
CA ARG A 227 3.75 -6.76 -12.83
C ARG A 227 4.84 -6.19 -13.73
N ASP A 228 5.32 -6.91 -14.73
CA ASP A 228 6.30 -6.42 -15.69
C ASP A 228 5.72 -5.51 -16.77
N SER A 229 4.38 -5.46 -16.89
CA SER A 229 3.69 -4.63 -17.88
C SER A 229 3.80 -3.13 -17.55
N ARG A 230 3.76 -2.31 -18.59
CA ARG A 230 3.69 -0.85 -18.45
C ARG A 230 2.43 -0.42 -17.70
N GLU A 231 1.31 -1.08 -17.97
CA GLU A 231 0.02 -0.80 -17.32
C GLU A 231 0.13 -0.98 -15.80
N TRP A 232 0.67 -2.11 -15.34
CA TRP A 232 0.83 -2.35 -13.91
C TRP A 232 1.72 -1.30 -13.25
N LYS A 233 2.84 -0.95 -13.87
CA LYS A 233 3.78 0.05 -13.34
C LYS A 233 3.16 1.44 -13.25
N THR A 234 2.37 1.83 -14.26
CA THR A 234 1.66 3.10 -14.25
C THR A 234 0.65 3.17 -13.11
N GLU A 235 -0.15 2.14 -12.92
CA GLU A 235 -1.13 2.06 -11.84
C GLU A 235 -0.43 2.02 -10.46
N PHE A 236 0.60 1.18 -10.31
CA PHE A 236 1.34 1.07 -9.06
C PHE A 236 2.01 2.38 -8.63
N ASN A 237 2.50 3.17 -9.58
CA ASN A 237 3.10 4.48 -9.28
C ASN A 237 2.12 5.45 -8.61
N ALA A 238 0.81 5.30 -8.84
CA ALA A 238 -0.21 6.10 -8.16
C ALA A 238 -0.24 5.83 -6.63
N ARG A 239 0.41 4.78 -6.12
CA ARG A 239 0.61 4.53 -4.68
C ARG A 239 1.26 5.73 -3.97
N THR A 240 2.13 6.45 -4.66
CA THR A 240 2.81 7.63 -4.08
C THR A 240 1.85 8.75 -3.67
N SER A 241 0.56 8.67 -4.03
CA SER A 241 -0.48 9.56 -3.51
C SER A 241 -0.57 9.53 -1.99
N ALA A 242 -0.41 8.35 -1.36
CA ALA A 242 -0.42 8.23 0.09
C ALA A 242 0.81 8.93 0.72
N GLU A 243 1.98 8.79 0.11
CA GLU A 243 3.20 9.49 0.55
C GLU A 243 3.06 11.02 0.43
N ARG A 244 2.45 11.50 -0.67
CA ARG A 244 2.21 12.94 -0.88
C ARG A 244 1.18 13.49 0.10
N SER A 245 0.09 12.75 0.37
CA SER A 245 -0.89 13.13 1.40
C SER A 245 -0.23 13.21 2.76
N ASN A 246 0.48 12.16 3.20
CA ASN A 246 1.23 12.14 4.45
C ASN A 246 2.22 13.32 4.59
N LYS A 247 2.88 13.68 3.50
CA LYS A 247 3.78 14.84 3.47
C LYS A 247 3.03 16.15 3.71
N ARG A 248 1.89 16.37 3.03
CA ARG A 248 1.06 17.57 3.23
C ARG A 248 0.64 17.71 4.68
N GLU A 249 0.13 16.64 5.28
CA GLU A 249 -0.31 16.66 6.68
C GLU A 249 0.81 17.02 7.64
N LYS A 250 2.00 16.45 7.46
CA LYS A 250 3.13 16.64 8.37
C LYS A 250 3.85 17.97 8.16
N TYR A 251 4.09 18.36 6.91
CA TYR A 251 4.93 19.52 6.58
C TYR A 251 4.11 20.77 6.26
N ASP A 252 3.05 20.67 5.47
CA ASP A 252 2.28 21.84 5.07
C ASP A 252 1.32 22.27 6.18
N PHE A 253 0.66 21.29 6.83
CA PHE A 253 -0.27 21.52 7.94
C PHE A 253 0.35 21.33 9.33
N LEU A 254 1.63 21.01 9.42
CA LEU A 254 2.37 20.89 10.68
C LEU A 254 1.70 20.00 11.71
N LEU A 255 1.22 18.83 11.31
CA LEU A 255 0.46 17.90 12.14
C LEU A 255 1.18 17.60 13.46
N GLU A 256 2.47 17.32 13.45
CA GLU A 256 3.29 16.94 14.62
C GLU A 256 3.58 18.09 15.59
N ASN A 257 3.34 19.35 15.20
CA ASN A 257 3.59 20.53 16.06
C ASN A 257 2.54 20.70 17.17
N GLY A 258 1.51 19.86 17.22
CA GLY A 258 0.56 19.84 18.31
C GLY A 258 1.18 19.34 19.63
N ARG A 259 0.71 19.90 20.75
CA ARG A 259 1.09 19.44 22.10
C ARG A 259 -0.09 18.78 22.82
N HIS A 260 -0.79 17.90 22.13
CA HIS A 260 -1.95 17.20 22.68
C HIS A 260 -1.51 16.09 23.63
N ARG A 261 -2.34 15.85 24.68
CA ARG A 261 -2.06 14.85 25.71
C ARG A 261 -3.01 13.66 25.67
N SER A 262 -3.84 13.55 24.66
CA SER A 262 -4.72 12.41 24.48
C SER A 262 -4.90 12.09 23.01
N THR A 263 -5.07 10.81 22.70
CA THR A 263 -5.33 10.30 21.35
C THR A 263 -6.58 10.93 20.74
N LYS A 264 -7.61 11.22 21.56
CA LYS A 264 -8.78 11.98 21.11
C LYS A 264 -8.42 13.34 20.51
N MET A 265 -7.57 14.11 21.19
CA MET A 265 -7.17 15.44 20.72
C MET A 265 -6.27 15.36 19.48
N TRP A 266 -5.45 14.30 19.38
CA TRP A 266 -4.69 14.02 18.15
C TRP A 266 -5.61 13.72 16.97
N TYR A 267 -6.66 12.91 17.17
CA TYR A 267 -7.67 12.69 16.13
C TYR A 267 -8.42 13.98 15.77
N CYS A 268 -8.80 14.81 16.75
CA CYS A 268 -9.43 16.10 16.45
C CYS A 268 -8.55 16.97 15.55
N ARG A 269 -7.25 17.11 15.87
CA ARG A 269 -6.31 17.86 15.05
C ARG A 269 -6.16 17.23 13.66
N LEU A 270 -5.97 15.93 13.59
CA LEU A 270 -5.83 15.18 12.35
C LEU A 270 -7.05 15.41 11.45
N TYR A 271 -8.25 15.19 11.96
CA TYR A 271 -9.48 15.38 11.15
C TYR A 271 -9.66 16.83 10.68
N HIS A 272 -9.28 17.84 11.47
CA HIS A 272 -9.30 19.23 10.98
C HIS A 272 -8.34 19.42 9.79
N ILE A 273 -7.15 18.85 9.86
CA ILE A 273 -6.19 18.90 8.75
C ILE A 273 -6.73 18.19 7.51
N LEU A 274 -7.31 17.00 7.67
CA LEU A 274 -7.91 16.28 6.55
C LEU A 274 -9.08 17.07 5.93
N MET A 275 -9.92 17.68 6.76
CA MET A 275 -11.00 18.56 6.28
C MET A 275 -10.44 19.75 5.47
N LEU A 276 -9.37 20.37 5.94
CA LEU A 276 -8.71 21.45 5.18
C LEU A 276 -8.20 20.97 3.83
N GLN A 277 -7.59 19.79 3.74
CA GLN A 277 -7.16 19.22 2.46
C GLN A 277 -8.34 19.00 1.50
N HIS A 278 -9.48 18.55 2.01
CA HIS A 278 -10.70 18.41 1.21
C HIS A 278 -11.26 19.77 0.76
N LEU A 279 -11.28 20.76 1.64
CA LEU A 279 -11.72 22.11 1.31
C LEU A 279 -10.82 22.77 0.27
N ASP A 280 -9.51 22.65 0.41
CA ASP A 280 -8.54 23.12 -0.59
C ASP A 280 -8.82 22.51 -1.98
N ALA A 281 -9.21 21.24 -2.03
CA ALA A 281 -9.53 20.56 -3.29
C ALA A 281 -10.89 21.00 -3.88
N TRP A 282 -11.81 21.48 -3.05
CA TRP A 282 -13.10 22.00 -3.53
C TRP A 282 -13.03 23.42 -4.08
N ASP A 283 -12.11 24.23 -3.52
CA ASP A 283 -11.97 25.65 -3.88
C ASP A 283 -11.20 25.85 -5.20
N LEU A 284 -11.04 24.80 -6.01
CA LEU A 284 -10.36 24.94 -7.27
C LEU A 284 -11.32 25.19 -8.43
N PRO A 285 -11.13 26.34 -9.11
CA PRO A 285 -10.11 26.45 -10.13
C PRO A 285 -9.01 27.44 -9.74
N PHE A 286 -7.80 26.93 -9.56
CA PHE A 286 -6.58 27.72 -9.41
C PHE A 286 -6.22 28.51 -10.67
N GLU A 287 -7.16 29.22 -11.25
CA GLU A 287 -6.88 30.28 -12.23
C GLU A 287 -6.85 31.66 -11.63
N SER A 288 -7.16 31.81 -10.36
CA SER A 288 -6.96 33.06 -9.64
C SER A 288 -5.55 33.12 -9.09
N THR A 289 -4.58 33.41 -9.95
CA THR A 289 -3.34 34.02 -9.45
C THR A 289 -3.71 35.23 -8.60
N LEU A 290 -2.96 35.50 -7.52
CA LEU A 290 -3.13 36.69 -6.67
C LEU A 290 -3.34 37.94 -7.51
N ALA A 291 -2.70 38.02 -8.68
CA ALA A 291 -2.90 39.08 -9.68
C ALA A 291 -4.33 39.16 -10.22
N LYS A 292 -5.02 38.04 -10.48
CA LYS A 292 -6.43 38.06 -10.93
C LYS A 292 -7.39 38.45 -9.80
N LEU A 293 -7.10 38.03 -8.57
CA LEU A 293 -7.86 38.48 -7.39
C LEU A 293 -7.73 39.98 -7.19
N ILE A 294 -6.53 40.55 -7.33
CA ILE A 294 -6.28 42.00 -7.22
C ILE A 294 -6.97 42.74 -8.36
N LEU A 295 -6.98 42.24 -9.57
CA LEU A 295 -7.63 42.87 -10.74
C LEU A 295 -9.15 42.83 -10.67
N ASN A 296 -9.75 41.88 -9.93
CA ASN A 296 -11.19 41.83 -9.73
C ASN A 296 -11.71 42.71 -8.58
N VAL A 297 -10.82 43.34 -7.81
CA VAL A 297 -11.18 44.26 -6.71
C VAL A 297 -10.87 45.73 -7.08
N ALA A 298 -10.23 45.96 -8.21
CA ALA A 298 -10.00 47.29 -8.80
C ALA A 298 -11.03 47.63 -9.90
#